data_821ad011d5f47ebad0a535a9cdbfc852
#
_entry.id   821ad011d5f47ebad0a535a9cdbfc852
#
_cell.length_a   1.000
_cell.length_b   1.000
_cell.length_c   1.000
_cell.angle_alpha   90.00
_cell.angle_beta   90.00
_cell.angle_gamma   90.00
#
_symmetry.space_group_name_H-M   'P 1'
#
loop_
_entity.id
_entity.type
_entity.pdbx_description
1 polymer ?
#
loop_
_entity_poly.entity_id
_entity_poly.type
_entity_poly.pdbx_seq_one_letter_code
_entity_poly.pdbx_strand_id
1 'polypeptide(L)'
;KDTLRIAGARLFNLQSKKRAWIVGKEHYDLGNDLFSRMLDPFMQYSCAYWKDADNLESAQQAKLKMICEKLQLKPGMRVLDIGCGWGGLAHYMASNYDVSVVGVTISAEQQKMAQERCEGLDVTILLQDYRDLNDQFDRIVSVGMFEHVGPKNYDTYFAVVDRNLKPEGIFLLHTIGSKKTDLNVDPWINKYIFPNGCLPSVRQIAQSSEPHFVMEDWHNFGADYDTTLMAXXXXXXGVV
;
A
#
# COMPACT_ATOMS: atom_id res chain seq x y z
N LYS A 1 21.57 19.39 -11.68
CA LYS A 1 21.36 17.97 -11.34
C LYS A 1 19.90 17.55 -11.50
N ASP A 2 18.94 18.42 -11.15
CA ASP A 2 17.52 18.10 -11.22
C ASP A 2 17.00 17.97 -12.65
N THR A 3 17.50 18.81 -13.57
CA THR A 3 17.12 18.75 -14.98
C THR A 3 17.49 17.39 -15.61
N LEU A 4 18.67 16.86 -15.25
CA LEU A 4 19.14 15.55 -15.73
C LEU A 4 18.30 14.41 -15.14
N ARG A 5 17.85 14.54 -13.88
CA ARG A 5 16.96 13.55 -13.25
C ARG A 5 15.59 13.53 -13.91
N ILE A 6 15.03 14.72 -14.19
CA ILE A 6 13.74 14.83 -14.87
C ILE A 6 13.82 14.21 -16.27
N ALA A 7 14.90 14.51 -17.02
CA ALA A 7 15.13 13.91 -18.32
C ALA A 7 15.29 12.38 -18.22
N GLY A 8 16.00 11.91 -17.19
CA GLY A 8 16.17 10.49 -16.92
C GLY A 8 14.85 9.80 -16.59
N ALA A 9 14.00 10.43 -15.76
CA ALA A 9 12.69 9.89 -15.41
C ALA A 9 11.75 9.80 -16.62
N ARG A 10 11.90 10.71 -17.57
CA ARG A 10 11.15 10.66 -18.83
C ARG A 10 11.61 9.55 -19.76
N LEU A 11 12.93 9.28 -19.78
CA LEU A 11 13.54 8.31 -20.70
C LEU A 11 13.54 6.89 -20.14
N PHE A 12 13.77 6.72 -18.84
CA PHE A 12 13.92 5.41 -18.20
C PHE A 12 12.78 5.12 -17.23
N ASN A 13 12.40 3.86 -17.14
CA ASN A 13 11.42 3.40 -16.14
C ASN A 13 12.17 3.19 -14.80
N LEU A 14 12.10 4.19 -13.92
CA LEU A 14 12.79 4.16 -12.61
C LEU A 14 12.15 3.17 -11.65
N GLN A 15 10.92 2.73 -11.91
CA GLN A 15 10.18 1.76 -11.11
C GLN A 15 10.04 0.42 -11.85
N SER A 16 11.01 0.11 -12.73
CA SER A 16 11.06 -1.19 -13.40
C SER A 16 11.18 -2.32 -12.36
N LYS A 17 10.78 -3.52 -12.74
CA LYS A 17 10.80 -4.70 -11.85
C LYS A 17 12.16 -4.88 -11.17
N LYS A 18 13.27 -4.78 -11.92
CA LYS A 18 14.63 -4.92 -11.38
C LYS A 18 14.94 -3.86 -10.32
N ARG A 19 14.51 -2.61 -10.55
CA ARG A 19 14.77 -1.50 -9.61
C ARG A 19 13.87 -1.58 -8.38
N ALA A 20 12.66 -2.08 -8.52
CA ALA A 20 11.74 -2.27 -7.39
C ALA A 20 12.38 -3.18 -6.33
N TRP A 21 13.01 -4.29 -6.76
CA TRP A 21 13.71 -5.20 -5.84
C TRP A 21 14.85 -4.52 -5.07
N ILE A 22 15.59 -3.60 -5.73
CA ILE A 22 16.68 -2.86 -5.06
C ILE A 22 16.09 -1.93 -3.97
N VAL A 23 15.02 -1.20 -4.30
CA VAL A 23 14.37 -0.28 -3.36
C VAL A 23 13.79 -1.06 -2.17
N GLY A 24 13.15 -2.19 -2.44
CA GLY A 24 12.60 -3.05 -1.38
C GLY A 24 13.69 -3.48 -0.38
N LYS A 25 14.82 -3.90 -0.90
CA LYS A 25 15.95 -4.33 -0.07
C LYS A 25 16.58 -3.17 0.72
N GLU A 26 16.80 -2.03 0.07
CA GLU A 26 17.52 -0.90 0.69
C GLU A 26 16.66 -0.12 1.69
N HIS A 27 15.36 -0.02 1.43
CA HIS A 27 14.50 0.87 2.21
C HIS A 27 13.83 0.17 3.41
N TYR A 28 13.29 -1.02 3.21
CA TYR A 28 12.56 -1.72 4.26
C TYR A 28 13.43 -2.68 5.10
N ASP A 29 14.66 -2.93 4.66
CA ASP A 29 15.63 -3.71 5.44
C ASP A 29 16.46 -2.84 6.41
N LEU A 30 16.12 -1.55 6.58
CA LEU A 30 16.77 -0.63 7.53
C LEU A 30 16.49 -0.98 9.00
N GLY A 31 15.76 -2.06 9.23
CA GLY A 31 15.51 -2.59 10.57
C GLY A 31 14.09 -2.34 11.04
N ASN A 32 13.46 -3.42 11.46
CA ASN A 32 12.09 -3.40 11.96
C ASN A 32 11.96 -2.65 13.30
N ASP A 33 13.07 -2.48 14.03
CA ASP A 33 13.08 -1.84 15.34
C ASP A 33 12.54 -0.41 15.32
N LEU A 34 12.92 0.37 14.29
CA LEU A 34 12.43 1.75 14.15
C LEU A 34 10.93 1.74 13.90
N PHE A 35 10.49 0.94 12.93
CA PHE A 35 9.08 0.89 12.55
C PHE A 35 8.19 0.37 13.68
N SER A 36 8.66 -0.64 14.43
CA SER A 36 7.88 -1.20 15.54
C SER A 36 7.71 -0.20 16.71
N ARG A 37 8.60 0.78 16.82
CA ARG A 37 8.52 1.81 17.87
C ARG A 37 7.62 2.98 17.48
N MET A 38 7.51 3.26 16.16
CA MET A 38 6.78 4.45 15.71
C MET A 38 5.38 4.15 15.15
N LEU A 39 5.11 2.88 14.80
CA LEU A 39 3.84 2.49 14.22
C LEU A 39 2.92 1.83 15.26
N ASP A 40 1.65 1.74 14.92
CA ASP A 40 0.62 1.04 15.69
C ASP A 40 0.90 -0.48 15.76
N PRO A 41 0.19 -1.23 16.60
CA PRO A 41 0.39 -2.69 16.69
C PRO A 41 0.18 -3.44 15.38
N PHE A 42 -0.61 -2.90 14.44
CA PHE A 42 -0.81 -3.51 13.11
C PHE A 42 0.28 -3.13 12.12
N MET A 43 1.25 -2.28 12.54
CA MET A 43 2.37 -1.84 11.70
C MET A 43 1.90 -1.16 10.40
N GLN A 44 0.93 -0.26 10.52
CA GLN A 44 0.36 0.44 9.36
C GLN A 44 1.17 1.70 9.03
N TYR A 45 1.99 1.65 7.98
CA TYR A 45 2.78 2.80 7.54
C TYR A 45 2.04 3.55 6.41
N SER A 46 0.86 4.03 6.75
CA SER A 46 -0.01 4.79 5.83
C SER A 46 -0.98 5.64 6.64
N CYS A 47 -1.68 6.55 5.98
CA CYS A 47 -2.63 7.46 6.62
C CYS A 47 -3.67 6.68 7.44
N ALA A 48 -3.84 7.02 8.71
CA ALA A 48 -4.88 6.48 9.58
C ALA A 48 -6.20 7.25 9.35
N TYR A 49 -7.31 6.69 9.81
CA TYR A 49 -8.64 7.31 9.69
C TYR A 49 -9.08 7.79 11.08
N TRP A 50 -9.06 9.11 11.26
CA TRP A 50 -9.21 9.71 12.59
C TRP A 50 -10.65 10.06 12.97
N LYS A 51 -11.61 9.74 12.10
CA LYS A 51 -13.02 9.94 12.48
C LYS A 51 -13.35 9.05 13.69
N ASP A 52 -13.77 9.67 14.77
CA ASP A 52 -14.13 9.00 16.02
C ASP A 52 -12.98 8.19 16.65
N ALA A 53 -11.73 8.60 16.42
CA ALA A 53 -10.54 7.96 17.00
C ALA A 53 -9.74 9.00 17.79
N ASP A 54 -9.17 8.59 18.92
CA ASP A 54 -8.45 9.47 19.84
C ASP A 54 -6.96 9.12 20.00
N ASN A 55 -6.50 8.05 19.34
CA ASN A 55 -5.09 7.66 19.32
C ASN A 55 -4.76 6.91 18.03
N LEU A 56 -3.47 6.73 17.75
CA LEU A 56 -3.01 6.12 16.51
C LEU A 56 -3.55 4.70 16.31
N GLU A 57 -3.53 3.90 17.35
CA GLU A 57 -4.01 2.51 17.27
C GLU A 57 -5.48 2.45 16.85
N SER A 58 -6.34 3.22 17.54
CA SER A 58 -7.78 3.24 17.23
C SER A 58 -8.03 3.82 15.82
N ALA A 59 -7.24 4.82 15.38
CA ALA A 59 -7.37 5.41 14.05
C ALA A 59 -6.95 4.43 12.95
N GLN A 60 -5.88 3.66 13.18
CA GLN A 60 -5.46 2.64 12.22
C GLN A 60 -6.46 1.47 12.19
N GLN A 61 -6.99 1.08 13.34
CA GLN A 61 -8.03 0.04 13.40
C GLN A 61 -9.29 0.50 12.66
N ALA A 62 -9.67 1.78 12.81
CA ALA A 62 -10.82 2.36 12.09
C ALA A 62 -10.58 2.31 10.56
N LYS A 63 -9.34 2.59 10.11
CA LYS A 63 -8.98 2.46 8.69
C LYS A 63 -9.09 1.01 8.22
N LEU A 64 -8.56 0.05 8.97
CA LEU A 64 -8.61 -1.37 8.59
C LEU A 64 -10.07 -1.83 8.47
N LYS A 65 -10.90 -1.46 9.43
CA LYS A 65 -12.34 -1.75 9.41
C LYS A 65 -13.01 -1.13 8.17
N MET A 66 -12.76 0.16 7.91
CA MET A 66 -13.32 0.86 6.76
C MET A 66 -12.95 0.17 5.43
N ILE A 67 -11.69 -0.27 5.30
CA ILE A 67 -11.23 -1.03 4.12
C ILE A 67 -12.05 -2.31 3.95
N CYS A 68 -12.21 -3.08 5.03
CA CYS A 68 -12.96 -4.34 4.98
C CYS A 68 -14.43 -4.11 4.62
N GLU A 69 -15.04 -3.04 5.15
CA GLU A 69 -16.43 -2.69 4.85
C GLU A 69 -16.58 -2.26 3.39
N LYS A 70 -15.66 -1.43 2.86
CA LYS A 70 -15.67 -1.03 1.44
C LYS A 70 -15.47 -2.22 0.51
N LEU A 71 -14.65 -3.18 0.91
CA LEU A 71 -14.45 -4.43 0.16
C LEU A 71 -15.65 -5.38 0.30
N GLN A 72 -16.59 -5.11 1.19
CA GLN A 72 -17.76 -5.96 1.45
C GLN A 72 -17.33 -7.40 1.73
N LEU A 73 -16.35 -7.58 2.62
CA LEU A 73 -15.81 -8.91 2.92
C LEU A 73 -16.86 -9.83 3.52
N LYS A 74 -16.87 -11.08 3.07
CA LYS A 74 -17.77 -12.12 3.56
C LYS A 74 -16.97 -13.41 3.81
N PRO A 75 -17.39 -14.23 4.79
CA PRO A 75 -16.70 -15.49 5.06
C PRO A 75 -16.50 -16.34 3.80
N GLY A 76 -15.34 -16.95 3.70
CA GLY A 76 -14.98 -17.82 2.58
C GLY A 76 -14.42 -17.11 1.36
N MET A 77 -14.40 -15.76 1.35
CA MET A 77 -13.78 -15.00 0.25
C MET A 77 -12.27 -15.16 0.25
N ARG A 78 -11.69 -15.10 -0.94
CA ARG A 78 -10.25 -15.11 -1.15
C ARG A 78 -9.79 -13.70 -1.54
N VAL A 79 -8.87 -13.13 -0.75
CA VAL A 79 -8.45 -11.72 -0.85
C VAL A 79 -6.97 -11.63 -1.20
N LEU A 80 -6.60 -10.72 -2.12
CA LEU A 80 -5.21 -10.40 -2.43
C LEU A 80 -4.86 -9.04 -1.82
N ASP A 81 -3.74 -8.97 -1.08
CA ASP A 81 -3.18 -7.73 -0.52
C ASP A 81 -1.87 -7.41 -1.26
N ILE A 82 -1.92 -6.44 -2.19
CA ILE A 82 -0.75 -6.05 -3.01
C ILE A 82 0.09 -5.03 -2.24
N GLY A 83 1.28 -5.46 -1.82
CA GLY A 83 2.14 -4.65 -0.97
C GLY A 83 1.71 -4.77 0.48
N CYS A 84 1.64 -5.99 0.98
CA CYS A 84 1.05 -6.31 2.29
C CYS A 84 1.88 -5.81 3.49
N GLY A 85 3.06 -5.25 3.26
CA GLY A 85 3.92 -4.74 4.34
C GLY A 85 4.21 -5.82 5.37
N TRP A 86 4.06 -5.47 6.64
CA TRP A 86 4.31 -6.39 7.77
C TRP A 86 3.07 -7.25 8.11
N GLY A 87 2.09 -7.34 7.21
CA GLY A 87 0.95 -8.24 7.32
C GLY A 87 -0.20 -7.78 8.23
N GLY A 88 -0.20 -6.53 8.67
CA GLY A 88 -1.22 -6.04 9.59
C GLY A 88 -2.63 -6.08 9.01
N LEU A 89 -2.82 -5.63 7.77
CA LEU A 89 -4.12 -5.70 7.11
C LEU A 89 -4.52 -7.16 6.85
N ALA A 90 -3.59 -7.97 6.36
CA ALA A 90 -3.86 -9.40 6.09
C ALA A 90 -4.31 -10.12 7.37
N HIS A 91 -3.60 -9.88 8.49
CA HIS A 91 -3.96 -10.42 9.81
C HIS A 91 -5.37 -9.97 10.20
N TYR A 92 -5.64 -8.65 10.08
CA TYR A 92 -6.94 -8.09 10.48
C TYR A 92 -8.09 -8.70 9.66
N MET A 93 -7.92 -8.82 8.34
CA MET A 93 -8.96 -9.41 7.47
C MET A 93 -9.22 -10.87 7.84
N ALA A 94 -8.18 -11.68 7.96
CA ALA A 94 -8.33 -13.11 8.26
C ALA A 94 -8.92 -13.33 9.65
N SER A 95 -8.49 -12.53 10.66
CA SER A 95 -8.96 -12.69 12.04
C SER A 95 -10.41 -12.28 12.24
N ASN A 96 -10.90 -11.29 11.49
CA ASN A 96 -12.20 -10.67 11.78
C ASN A 96 -13.29 -11.00 10.76
N TYR A 97 -12.94 -11.50 9.57
CA TYR A 97 -13.90 -11.66 8.46
C TYR A 97 -13.95 -13.09 7.90
N ASP A 98 -13.17 -14.01 8.47
CA ASP A 98 -13.16 -15.43 8.04
C ASP A 98 -12.87 -15.56 6.53
N VAL A 99 -11.86 -14.83 6.05
CA VAL A 99 -11.40 -14.84 4.66
C VAL A 99 -10.01 -15.44 4.59
N SER A 100 -9.66 -16.01 3.43
CA SER A 100 -8.28 -16.39 3.14
C SER A 100 -7.57 -15.22 2.46
N VAL A 101 -6.32 -14.96 2.82
CA VAL A 101 -5.57 -13.82 2.30
C VAL A 101 -4.25 -14.28 1.70
N VAL A 102 -3.97 -13.78 0.49
CA VAL A 102 -2.63 -13.86 -0.10
C VAL A 102 -2.05 -12.46 -0.07
N GLY A 103 -0.95 -12.27 0.64
CA GLY A 103 -0.21 -11.01 0.67
C GLY A 103 1.05 -11.12 -0.17
N VAL A 104 1.39 -10.06 -0.93
CA VAL A 104 2.65 -10.03 -1.68
C VAL A 104 3.49 -8.84 -1.25
N THR A 105 4.78 -9.07 -1.10
CA THR A 105 5.78 -8.04 -0.81
C THR A 105 7.09 -8.39 -1.52
N ILE A 106 7.92 -7.36 -1.75
CA ILE A 106 9.26 -7.54 -2.32
C ILE A 106 10.37 -7.38 -1.26
N SER A 107 9.99 -7.26 0.02
CA SER A 107 10.92 -7.18 1.15
C SER A 107 10.90 -8.51 1.91
N ALA A 108 12.07 -9.15 2.01
CA ALA A 108 12.21 -10.41 2.77
C ALA A 108 11.96 -10.19 4.27
N GLU A 109 12.37 -9.03 4.80
CA GLU A 109 12.13 -8.69 6.20
C GLU A 109 10.64 -8.51 6.50
N GLN A 110 9.92 -7.84 5.60
CA GLN A 110 8.46 -7.71 5.74
C GLN A 110 7.78 -9.08 5.64
N GLN A 111 8.20 -9.91 4.67
CA GLN A 111 7.63 -11.25 4.51
C GLN A 111 7.75 -12.05 5.80
N LYS A 112 8.95 -12.09 6.38
CA LYS A 112 9.22 -12.85 7.60
C LYS A 112 8.31 -12.40 8.74
N MET A 113 8.26 -11.10 9.01
CA MET A 113 7.40 -10.58 10.09
C MET A 113 5.91 -10.81 9.81
N ALA A 114 5.50 -10.66 8.54
CA ALA A 114 4.11 -10.89 8.17
C ALA A 114 3.71 -12.36 8.37
N GLN A 115 4.61 -13.30 8.03
CA GLN A 115 4.40 -14.73 8.27
C GLN A 115 4.25 -15.03 9.76
N GLU A 116 5.15 -14.47 10.58
CA GLU A 116 5.11 -14.63 12.05
C GLU A 116 3.81 -14.05 12.61
N ARG A 117 3.43 -12.84 12.18
CA ARG A 117 2.20 -12.17 12.63
C ARG A 117 0.95 -12.97 12.29
N CYS A 118 0.93 -13.61 11.14
CA CYS A 118 -0.25 -14.31 10.63
C CYS A 118 -0.24 -15.80 10.95
N GLU A 119 0.68 -16.25 11.81
CA GLU A 119 0.76 -17.68 12.18
C GLU A 119 -0.59 -18.16 12.75
N GLY A 120 -1.06 -19.30 12.23
CA GLY A 120 -2.33 -19.89 12.64
C GLY A 120 -3.56 -19.35 11.92
N LEU A 121 -3.39 -18.34 11.04
CA LEU A 121 -4.48 -17.78 10.22
C LEU A 121 -4.38 -18.31 8.78
N ASP A 122 -5.47 -18.22 8.05
CA ASP A 122 -5.51 -18.59 6.62
C ASP A 122 -4.91 -17.44 5.78
N VAL A 123 -3.60 -17.25 5.94
CA VAL A 123 -2.84 -16.18 5.27
C VAL A 123 -1.57 -16.78 4.69
N THR A 124 -1.33 -16.51 3.41
CA THR A 124 -0.10 -16.86 2.71
C THR A 124 0.63 -15.59 2.30
N ILE A 125 1.90 -15.44 2.68
CA ILE A 125 2.71 -14.27 2.33
C ILE A 125 3.79 -14.69 1.34
N LEU A 126 3.74 -14.09 0.14
CA LEU A 126 4.66 -14.40 -0.96
C LEU A 126 5.69 -13.28 -1.13
N LEU A 127 6.96 -13.67 -1.28
CA LEU A 127 8.03 -12.75 -1.68
C LEU A 127 8.02 -12.70 -3.22
N GLN A 128 7.27 -11.77 -3.78
CA GLN A 128 6.97 -11.78 -5.21
C GLN A 128 6.60 -10.38 -5.70
N ASP A 129 7.01 -10.06 -6.93
CA ASP A 129 6.56 -8.84 -7.60
C ASP A 129 5.10 -9.02 -8.04
N TYR A 130 4.27 -8.01 -7.80
CA TYR A 130 2.84 -8.07 -8.15
C TYR A 130 2.60 -8.36 -9.64
N ARG A 131 3.55 -7.96 -10.49
CA ARG A 131 3.45 -8.17 -11.95
C ARG A 131 3.49 -9.64 -12.35
N ASP A 132 3.99 -10.52 -11.47
CA ASP A 132 4.07 -11.96 -11.72
C ASP A 132 2.83 -12.72 -11.20
N LEU A 133 1.87 -12.02 -10.60
CA LEU A 133 0.64 -12.63 -10.10
C LEU A 133 -0.20 -13.17 -11.26
N ASN A 134 -0.71 -14.37 -11.08
CA ASN A 134 -1.60 -15.02 -12.05
C ASN A 134 -2.50 -16.00 -11.31
N ASP A 135 -3.54 -15.46 -10.65
CA ASP A 135 -4.46 -16.22 -9.81
C ASP A 135 -5.81 -15.49 -9.79
N GLN A 136 -6.78 -16.00 -9.05
CA GLN A 136 -8.14 -15.42 -9.04
C GLN A 136 -8.58 -15.12 -7.61
N PHE A 137 -9.05 -13.90 -7.39
CA PHE A 137 -9.44 -13.41 -6.06
C PHE A 137 -10.83 -12.77 -6.10
N ASP A 138 -11.58 -12.93 -5.02
CA ASP A 138 -12.89 -12.29 -4.86
C ASP A 138 -12.75 -10.80 -4.60
N ARG A 139 -11.67 -10.41 -3.91
CA ARG A 139 -11.36 -9.02 -3.54
C ARG A 139 -9.87 -8.78 -3.69
N ILE A 140 -9.50 -7.56 -4.10
CA ILE A 140 -8.09 -7.14 -4.14
C ILE A 140 -7.98 -5.81 -3.40
N VAL A 141 -6.91 -5.65 -2.62
CA VAL A 141 -6.63 -4.41 -1.90
C VAL A 141 -5.16 -4.04 -2.06
N SER A 142 -4.88 -2.74 -2.09
CA SER A 142 -3.51 -2.22 -2.10
C SER A 142 -3.50 -0.91 -1.31
N VAL A 143 -2.67 -0.84 -0.28
CA VAL A 143 -2.61 0.29 0.65
C VAL A 143 -1.18 0.82 0.73
N GLY A 144 -0.94 2.06 0.29
CA GLY A 144 0.35 2.73 0.41
C GLY A 144 1.46 2.11 -0.43
N MET A 145 1.08 1.46 -1.54
CA MET A 145 2.05 0.84 -2.46
C MET A 145 2.08 1.52 -3.83
N PHE A 146 0.96 2.10 -4.24
CA PHE A 146 0.82 2.69 -5.58
C PHE A 146 1.80 3.84 -5.81
N GLU A 147 2.23 4.51 -4.74
CA GLU A 147 3.25 5.56 -4.76
C GLU A 147 4.59 5.04 -5.30
N HIS A 148 4.82 3.74 -5.23
CA HIS A 148 6.06 3.09 -5.72
C HIS A 148 5.90 2.50 -7.13
N VAL A 149 4.70 2.52 -7.70
CA VAL A 149 4.41 1.94 -9.03
C VAL A 149 5.01 2.80 -10.15
N GLY A 150 4.79 4.12 -10.08
CA GLY A 150 5.27 5.08 -11.08
C GLY A 150 4.37 5.18 -12.31
N PRO A 151 4.29 6.38 -12.91
CA PRO A 151 3.31 6.64 -13.99
C PRO A 151 3.46 5.74 -15.22
N LYS A 152 4.66 5.29 -15.52
CA LYS A 152 4.93 4.41 -16.67
C LYS A 152 4.38 2.99 -16.47
N ASN A 153 4.01 2.64 -15.23
CA ASN A 153 3.55 1.31 -14.88
C ASN A 153 2.08 1.29 -14.43
N TYR A 154 1.38 2.43 -14.40
CA TYR A 154 -0.01 2.49 -13.92
C TYR A 154 -0.94 1.61 -14.75
N ASP A 155 -0.82 1.66 -16.10
CA ASP A 155 -1.65 0.82 -16.98
C ASP A 155 -1.39 -0.67 -16.72
N THR A 156 -0.11 -1.04 -16.58
CA THR A 156 0.27 -2.43 -16.24
C THR A 156 -0.31 -2.83 -14.89
N TYR A 157 -0.26 -1.93 -13.91
CA TYR A 157 -0.77 -2.21 -12.55
C TYR A 157 -2.27 -2.54 -12.60
N PHE A 158 -3.09 -1.68 -13.23
CA PHE A 158 -4.52 -1.93 -13.32
C PHE A 158 -4.85 -3.17 -14.16
N ALA A 159 -4.09 -3.45 -15.21
CA ALA A 159 -4.25 -4.68 -16.00
C ALA A 159 -3.93 -5.94 -15.16
N VAL A 160 -2.91 -5.87 -14.29
CA VAL A 160 -2.58 -6.98 -13.37
C VAL A 160 -3.74 -7.20 -12.38
N VAL A 161 -4.27 -6.12 -11.81
CA VAL A 161 -5.40 -6.22 -10.87
C VAL A 161 -6.61 -6.86 -11.58
N ASP A 162 -6.95 -6.35 -12.76
CA ASP A 162 -8.10 -6.83 -13.54
C ASP A 162 -8.00 -8.34 -13.82
N ARG A 163 -6.84 -8.80 -14.32
CA ARG A 163 -6.70 -10.23 -14.67
C ARG A 163 -6.72 -11.16 -13.46
N ASN A 164 -6.45 -10.63 -12.25
CA ASN A 164 -6.45 -11.43 -11.02
C ASN A 164 -7.75 -11.27 -10.21
N LEU A 165 -8.64 -10.38 -10.62
CA LEU A 165 -9.92 -10.17 -9.93
C LEU A 165 -11.03 -10.96 -10.65
N LYS A 166 -11.81 -11.72 -9.90
CA LYS A 166 -12.96 -12.45 -10.44
C LYS A 166 -14.02 -11.48 -10.97
N PRO A 167 -14.86 -11.89 -11.92
CA PRO A 167 -16.05 -11.10 -12.27
C PRO A 167 -16.85 -10.77 -11.01
N GLU A 168 -17.42 -9.59 -10.95
CA GLU A 168 -18.16 -9.07 -9.77
C GLU A 168 -17.25 -8.82 -8.56
N GLY A 169 -15.92 -8.90 -8.71
CA GLY A 169 -14.98 -8.59 -7.64
C GLY A 169 -14.87 -7.09 -7.39
N ILE A 170 -14.36 -6.73 -6.21
CA ILE A 170 -14.11 -5.32 -5.83
C ILE A 170 -12.61 -5.15 -5.62
N PHE A 171 -12.07 -4.07 -6.18
CA PHE A 171 -10.69 -3.63 -5.93
C PHE A 171 -10.71 -2.32 -5.15
N LEU A 172 -9.93 -2.27 -4.08
CA LEU A 172 -9.74 -1.04 -3.29
C LEU A 172 -8.30 -0.57 -3.38
N LEU A 173 -8.11 0.66 -3.84
CA LEU A 173 -6.81 1.31 -3.89
C LEU A 173 -6.77 2.46 -2.88
N HIS A 174 -5.83 2.40 -1.93
CA HIS A 174 -5.55 3.49 -0.99
C HIS A 174 -4.14 4.03 -1.29
N THR A 175 -4.03 5.29 -1.66
CA THR A 175 -2.76 5.92 -2.00
C THR A 175 -2.76 7.40 -1.61
N ILE A 176 -1.58 7.95 -1.37
CA ILE A 176 -1.42 9.40 -1.26
C ILE A 176 -1.63 9.98 -2.66
N GLY A 177 -2.50 10.98 -2.77
CA GLY A 177 -2.78 11.62 -4.05
C GLY A 177 -2.15 13.00 -4.18
N SER A 178 -1.89 13.40 -5.42
CA SER A 178 -1.39 14.74 -5.74
C SER A 178 -2.49 15.58 -6.40
N LYS A 179 -2.52 16.86 -6.06
CA LYS A 179 -3.43 17.83 -6.66
C LYS A 179 -3.15 18.03 -8.16
N LYS A 180 -1.89 17.86 -8.56
CA LYS A 180 -1.44 18.11 -9.94
C LYS A 180 -0.74 16.88 -10.50
N THR A 181 -0.86 16.68 -11.80
CA THR A 181 -0.07 15.69 -12.52
C THR A 181 1.35 16.21 -12.66
N ASP A 182 2.24 15.77 -11.77
CA ASP A 182 3.64 16.17 -11.77
C ASP A 182 4.51 14.92 -11.58
N LEU A 183 5.66 14.93 -12.22
CA LEU A 183 6.65 13.86 -12.09
C LEU A 183 7.72 14.21 -11.04
N ASN A 184 7.60 15.39 -10.45
CA ASN A 184 8.57 15.87 -9.47
C ASN A 184 8.15 15.49 -8.06
N VAL A 185 9.02 14.78 -7.38
CA VAL A 185 8.89 14.53 -5.95
C VAL A 185 9.90 15.43 -5.26
N ASP A 186 9.53 15.94 -4.09
CA ASP A 186 10.43 16.74 -3.28
C ASP A 186 11.78 16.01 -3.15
N PRO A 187 12.92 16.68 -3.42
CA PRO A 187 14.23 16.00 -3.39
C PRO A 187 14.59 15.36 -2.06
N TRP A 188 14.16 15.96 -0.94
CA TRP A 188 14.43 15.43 0.39
C TRP A 188 13.61 14.15 0.63
N ILE A 189 12.30 14.21 0.32
CA ILE A 189 11.41 13.04 0.46
C ILE A 189 11.92 11.89 -0.42
N ASN A 190 12.30 12.20 -1.67
CA ASN A 190 12.81 11.20 -2.60
C ASN A 190 14.13 10.58 -2.13
N LYS A 191 14.97 11.38 -1.44
CA LYS A 191 16.27 10.88 -0.99
C LYS A 191 16.17 10.04 0.29
N TYR A 192 15.34 10.47 1.24
CA TYR A 192 15.37 9.93 2.60
C TYR A 192 14.12 9.15 3.00
N ILE A 193 12.97 9.40 2.37
CA ILE A 193 11.70 8.80 2.82
C ILE A 193 11.17 7.77 1.81
N PHE A 194 10.93 8.18 0.56
CA PHE A 194 10.37 7.30 -0.47
C PHE A 194 11.19 7.41 -1.77
N PRO A 195 12.32 6.69 -1.86
CA PRO A 195 13.14 6.71 -3.07
C PRO A 195 12.32 6.30 -4.30
N ASN A 196 12.38 7.15 -5.34
CA ASN A 196 11.65 6.96 -6.60
C ASN A 196 10.13 6.94 -6.44
N GLY A 197 9.59 7.37 -5.29
CA GLY A 197 8.16 7.52 -5.08
C GLY A 197 7.57 8.54 -6.05
N CYS A 198 6.32 8.35 -6.42
CA CYS A 198 5.60 9.28 -7.29
C CYS A 198 4.13 9.31 -6.88
N LEU A 199 3.66 10.49 -6.50
CA LEU A 199 2.27 10.64 -6.05
C LEU A 199 1.35 10.78 -7.27
N PRO A 200 0.39 9.87 -7.44
CA PRO A 200 -0.52 9.95 -8.58
C PRO A 200 -1.53 11.09 -8.41
N SER A 201 -1.92 11.70 -9.52
CA SER A 201 -3.06 12.61 -9.54
C SER A 201 -4.36 11.83 -9.79
N VAL A 202 -5.50 12.45 -9.45
CA VAL A 202 -6.82 11.89 -9.76
C VAL A 202 -6.92 11.52 -11.25
N ARG A 203 -6.44 12.42 -12.12
CA ARG A 203 -6.44 12.20 -13.57
C ARG A 203 -5.68 10.92 -13.96
N GLN A 204 -4.50 10.71 -13.38
CA GLN A 204 -3.67 9.54 -13.71
C GLN A 204 -4.35 8.24 -13.26
N ILE A 205 -4.92 8.24 -12.06
CA ILE A 205 -5.65 7.06 -11.55
C ILE A 205 -6.86 6.78 -12.45
N ALA A 206 -7.68 7.80 -12.72
CA ALA A 206 -8.88 7.65 -13.54
C ALA A 206 -8.55 7.14 -14.95
N GLN A 207 -7.53 7.73 -15.58
CA GLN A 207 -7.14 7.38 -16.94
C GLN A 207 -6.69 5.90 -17.05
N SER A 208 -5.91 5.44 -16.09
CA SER A 208 -5.37 4.06 -16.13
C SER A 208 -6.37 3.01 -15.62
N SER A 209 -7.32 3.40 -14.75
CA SER A 209 -8.33 2.46 -14.23
C SER A 209 -9.55 2.34 -15.13
N GLU A 210 -9.91 3.38 -15.88
CA GLU A 210 -11.13 3.43 -16.72
C GLU A 210 -11.28 2.25 -17.68
N PRO A 211 -10.21 1.74 -18.35
CA PRO A 211 -10.36 0.58 -19.24
C PRO A 211 -10.73 -0.73 -18.52
N HIS A 212 -10.60 -0.78 -17.19
CA HIS A 212 -10.71 -2.02 -16.41
C HIS A 212 -11.85 -1.99 -15.39
N PHE A 213 -12.19 -0.82 -14.83
CA PHE A 213 -13.06 -0.71 -13.66
C PHE A 213 -14.06 0.43 -13.77
N VAL A 214 -15.21 0.25 -13.13
CA VAL A 214 -16.15 1.32 -12.84
C VAL A 214 -15.77 1.88 -11.45
N MET A 215 -15.56 3.18 -11.37
CA MET A 215 -15.25 3.85 -10.10
C MET A 215 -16.55 3.99 -9.29
N GLU A 216 -16.66 3.24 -8.22
CA GLU A 216 -17.87 3.24 -7.37
C GLU A 216 -17.76 4.17 -6.16
N ASP A 217 -16.54 4.41 -5.65
CA ASP A 217 -16.34 5.21 -4.45
C ASP A 217 -15.02 5.98 -4.55
N TRP A 218 -15.05 7.22 -4.13
CA TRP A 218 -13.86 8.07 -4.01
C TRP A 218 -13.93 8.76 -2.66
N HIS A 219 -13.05 8.37 -1.74
CA HIS A 219 -13.04 8.89 -0.38
C HIS A 219 -11.70 9.58 -0.09
N ASN A 220 -11.74 10.87 0.19
CA ASN A 220 -10.55 11.66 0.54
C ASN A 220 -10.56 11.99 2.03
N PHE A 221 -9.61 11.45 2.76
CA PHE A 221 -9.37 11.79 4.16
C PHE A 221 -7.90 12.24 4.37
N GLY A 222 -7.35 12.92 3.35
CA GLY A 222 -5.95 13.37 3.36
C GLY A 222 -5.59 14.30 4.53
N ALA A 223 -6.57 15.03 5.08
CA ALA A 223 -6.34 15.87 6.27
C ALA A 223 -5.91 15.05 7.49
N ASP A 224 -6.35 13.81 7.58
CA ASP A 224 -5.99 12.87 8.66
C ASP A 224 -4.48 12.53 8.66
N TYR A 225 -3.78 12.75 7.53
CA TYR A 225 -2.36 12.41 7.44
C TYR A 225 -1.50 13.31 8.33
N ASP A 226 -1.89 14.55 8.52
CA ASP A 226 -1.18 15.45 9.45
C ASP A 226 -1.18 14.86 10.87
N THR A 227 -2.37 14.49 11.35
CA THR A 227 -2.52 13.87 12.69
C THR A 227 -1.75 12.53 12.76
N THR A 228 -1.84 11.73 11.70
CA THR A 228 -1.13 10.44 11.61
C THR A 228 0.39 10.65 11.74
N LEU A 229 0.93 11.60 11.01
CA LEU A 229 2.39 11.88 11.02
C LEU A 229 2.84 12.44 12.35
N MET A 230 2.05 13.29 12.97
CA MET A 230 2.33 13.80 14.32
C MET A 230 2.30 12.66 15.34
N ALA A 231 1.39 11.77 15.26
CA ALA A 231 1.36 10.57 16.10
C ALA A 231 2.56 9.65 15.85
N UNK A 232 2.91 9.43 14.80
CA UNK A 232 4.04 8.65 14.46
C UNK A 232 5.31 9.31 14.90
N UNK A 233 5.33 10.76 15.02
CA UNK A 233 6.47 11.50 15.50
C UNK A 233 6.54 11.43 16.97
N UNK A 234 5.46 11.38 17.60
CA UNK A 234 5.40 11.24 19.01
C UNK A 234 5.75 9.83 19.44
N UNK A 235 5.46 8.84 18.78
CA UNK A 235 5.84 7.53 19.08
C UNK A 235 7.31 7.28 18.93
N UNK A 236 7.85 7.91 18.09
CA UNK A 236 9.26 7.80 17.81
C UNK A 236 10.11 8.50 18.78
N UNK A 237 9.49 9.35 19.32
CA UNK A 237 10.11 10.14 20.32
C UNK A 237 10.00 9.55 21.66
N GLY A 238 9.19 8.67 21.91
CA GLY A 238 8.85 8.02 23.20
C GLY A 238 8.12 8.94 24.15
N VAL A 239 7.25 9.78 23.64
CA VAL A 239 6.53 10.80 24.39
C VAL A 239 5.07 10.37 24.64
N VAL A 240 4.72 9.13 24.32
CA VAL A 240 3.37 8.59 24.53
C VAL A 240 3.42 7.48 25.57
#